data_559934b7770188c81f68662ed510d6c0
#
_entry.id   559934b7770188c81f68662ed510d6c0
#
_cell.length_a   1.000
_cell.length_b   1.000
_cell.length_c   1.000
_cell.angle_alpha   90.00
_cell.angle_beta   90.00
_cell.angle_gamma   90.00
#
_symmetry.space_group_name_H-M   'P 1'
#
loop_
_entity.id
_entity.type
_entity.pdbx_description
1 polymer ?
#
loop_
_entity_poly.entity_id
_entity_poly.type
_entity_poly.pdbx_seq_one_letter_code
_entity_poly.pdbx_strand_id
1 'polypeptide(L)'
;LSCLPIYEQHLPGIMQEVRGLADGLGQQYEVVACWLFALYCFESDHGCSVFSVRSGEHIYFGRNMDMFPEYKKTSESVLYMPENKNIFLAHSTAMICVEDGMNEHGLAAALTFLLPKTVKPGINGGFLIRLILEECKTAEEAAKLLQNIPISSAHNIVVADSMGEMFVAECTAEQVSVRWCEKYAAATNHFITPAMQQYNAEDENWYQTRDRLATLEAVLDNGNMTFEECKELLSGKRGFLCQYEKKLHFETIWSAVYDLNSLCNEICEGNPAKSAFRPDTRLAWGMNKAKRK
;
A
#
# COMPACT_ATOMS: atom_id res chain seq x y z
N LEU A 1 1.10 21.40 10.31
CA LEU A 1 0.25 22.35 9.52
C LEU A 1 0.97 22.92 8.29
N SER A 2 2.32 22.86 8.21
CA SER A 2 3.09 23.34 7.04
C SER A 2 2.77 22.61 5.74
N CYS A 3 2.19 21.40 5.79
CA CYS A 3 1.74 20.64 4.61
C CYS A 3 0.34 21.03 4.11
N LEU A 4 -0.47 21.79 4.86
CA LEU A 4 -1.84 22.14 4.45
C LEU A 4 -1.95 22.72 3.03
N PRO A 5 -1.12 23.69 2.61
CA PRO A 5 -1.20 24.20 1.25
C PRO A 5 -0.97 23.14 0.16
N ILE A 6 -0.11 22.15 0.45
CA ILE A 6 0.18 21.04 -0.47
C ILE A 6 -1.05 20.12 -0.59
N TYR A 7 -1.68 19.78 0.54
CA TYR A 7 -2.91 18.97 0.53
C TYR A 7 -4.08 19.72 -0.12
N GLU A 8 -4.23 21.03 0.14
CA GLU A 8 -5.25 21.86 -0.52
C GLU A 8 -5.09 21.90 -2.05
N GLN A 9 -3.85 21.94 -2.52
CA GLN A 9 -3.54 21.93 -3.94
C GLN A 9 -3.79 20.58 -4.60
N HIS A 10 -3.35 19.50 -3.98
CA HIS A 10 -3.31 18.16 -4.61
C HIS A 10 -4.48 17.24 -4.21
N LEU A 11 -5.09 17.47 -3.05
CA LEU A 11 -6.09 16.60 -2.43
C LEU A 11 -7.26 17.41 -1.82
N PRO A 12 -7.88 18.34 -2.58
CA PRO A 12 -8.94 19.22 -2.02
C PRO A 12 -10.14 18.43 -1.47
N GLY A 13 -10.48 17.28 -2.05
CA GLY A 13 -11.54 16.39 -1.55
C GLY A 13 -11.21 15.81 -0.18
N ILE A 14 -9.96 15.40 0.04
CA ILE A 14 -9.50 14.89 1.35
C ILE A 14 -9.61 15.96 2.43
N MET A 15 -9.36 17.22 2.11
CA MET A 15 -9.51 18.32 3.07
C MET A 15 -10.96 18.45 3.57
N GLN A 16 -11.96 18.17 2.72
CA GLN A 16 -13.36 18.13 3.12
C GLN A 16 -13.66 16.91 4.01
N GLU A 17 -13.12 15.74 3.68
CA GLU A 17 -13.26 14.54 4.52
C GLU A 17 -12.62 14.74 5.90
N VAL A 18 -11.43 15.35 5.98
CA VAL A 18 -10.78 15.68 7.26
C VAL A 18 -11.65 16.62 8.11
N ARG A 19 -12.32 17.61 7.48
CA ARG A 19 -13.28 18.47 8.19
C ARG A 19 -14.47 17.67 8.71
N GLY A 20 -15.09 16.84 7.86
CA GLY A 20 -16.19 15.97 8.26
C GLY A 20 -15.79 15.00 9.37
N LEU A 21 -14.58 14.46 9.32
CA LEU A 21 -14.05 13.60 10.37
C LEU A 21 -13.86 14.36 11.71
N ALA A 22 -13.30 15.58 11.65
CA ALA A 22 -13.14 16.42 12.83
C ALA A 22 -14.49 16.77 13.47
N ASP A 23 -15.47 17.15 12.66
CA ASP A 23 -16.85 17.45 13.11
C ASP A 23 -17.49 16.21 13.77
N GLY A 24 -17.36 15.03 13.12
CA GLY A 24 -17.91 13.78 13.65
C GLY A 24 -17.26 13.31 14.94
N LEU A 25 -15.97 13.60 15.14
CA LEU A 25 -15.22 13.30 16.36
C LEU A 25 -15.38 14.38 17.45
N GLY A 26 -15.99 15.52 17.14
CA GLY A 26 -16.06 16.67 18.05
C GLY A 26 -14.68 17.26 18.38
N GLN A 27 -13.72 17.17 17.41
CA GLN A 27 -12.35 17.63 17.57
C GLN A 27 -12.09 18.86 16.70
N GLN A 28 -11.04 19.63 17.07
CA GLN A 28 -10.57 20.72 16.21
C GLN A 28 -9.99 20.17 14.91
N TYR A 29 -10.32 20.82 13.79
CA TYR A 29 -9.83 20.44 12.47
C TYR A 29 -8.31 20.30 12.40
N GLU A 30 -7.60 21.28 12.98
CA GLU A 30 -6.12 21.31 12.99
C GLU A 30 -5.53 20.12 13.74
N VAL A 31 -6.18 19.64 14.79
CA VAL A 31 -5.73 18.46 15.56
C VAL A 31 -5.85 17.21 14.69
N VAL A 32 -6.98 16.99 14.04
CA VAL A 32 -7.22 15.82 13.18
C VAL A 32 -6.33 15.89 11.95
N ALA A 33 -6.20 17.05 11.32
CA ALA A 33 -5.31 17.28 10.18
C ALA A 33 -3.83 17.02 10.55
N CYS A 34 -3.35 17.55 11.67
CA CYS A 34 -1.99 17.31 12.14
C CYS A 34 -1.72 15.83 12.35
N TRP A 35 -2.65 15.11 12.97
CA TRP A 35 -2.50 13.68 13.22
C TRP A 35 -2.44 12.89 11.91
N LEU A 36 -3.42 13.07 11.02
CA LEU A 36 -3.48 12.36 9.76
C LEU A 36 -2.28 12.65 8.84
N PHE A 37 -1.87 13.91 8.73
CA PHE A 37 -0.79 14.30 7.81
C PHE A 37 0.61 13.98 8.35
N ALA A 38 0.74 13.77 9.66
CA ALA A 38 1.99 13.35 10.29
C ALA A 38 2.19 11.82 10.31
N LEU A 39 1.18 11.05 9.92
CA LEU A 39 1.33 9.60 9.81
C LEU A 39 2.48 9.26 8.87
N TYR A 40 3.23 8.21 9.20
CA TYR A 40 4.43 7.75 8.46
C TYR A 40 5.61 8.74 8.45
N CYS A 41 5.55 9.85 9.22
CA CYS A 41 6.65 10.79 9.36
C CYS A 41 7.54 10.53 10.58
N PHE A 42 7.13 9.63 11.46
CA PHE A 42 7.80 9.27 12.68
C PHE A 42 8.08 7.77 12.74
N GLU A 43 8.92 7.38 13.66
CA GLU A 43 9.18 5.97 13.97
C GLU A 43 7.88 5.24 14.28
N SER A 44 7.65 4.12 13.61
CA SER A 44 6.47 3.29 13.82
C SER A 44 6.81 1.82 13.55
N ASP A 45 6.17 0.95 14.32
CA ASP A 45 6.37 -0.50 14.24
C ASP A 45 5.52 -1.12 13.11
N HIS A 46 5.86 -0.76 11.86
CA HIS A 46 5.26 -1.27 10.66
C HIS A 46 6.23 -2.15 9.88
N GLY A 47 5.79 -3.37 9.56
CA GLY A 47 6.40 -4.21 8.54
C GLY A 47 5.41 -4.41 7.39
N CYS A 48 5.90 -4.54 6.19
CA CYS A 48 5.09 -4.87 5.04
C CYS A 48 5.88 -5.70 4.05
N SER A 49 5.17 -6.58 3.35
CA SER A 49 5.69 -7.27 2.17
C SER A 49 4.70 -7.06 1.06
N VAL A 50 5.15 -6.55 -0.07
CA VAL A 50 4.31 -6.27 -1.24
C VAL A 50 4.95 -6.88 -2.46
N PHE A 51 4.13 -7.46 -3.33
CA PHE A 51 4.58 -7.92 -4.64
C PHE A 51 3.50 -7.73 -5.71
N SER A 52 3.95 -7.66 -6.95
CA SER A 52 3.14 -7.94 -8.14
C SER A 52 3.89 -8.93 -9.02
N VAL A 53 3.19 -9.80 -9.73
CA VAL A 53 3.78 -10.80 -10.62
C VAL A 53 2.94 -10.98 -11.87
N ARG A 54 3.62 -11.05 -13.03
CA ARG A 54 3.00 -11.44 -14.30
C ARG A 54 2.95 -12.96 -14.38
N SER A 55 1.78 -13.50 -14.63
CA SER A 55 1.54 -14.94 -14.75
C SER A 55 0.56 -15.25 -15.91
N GLY A 56 1.13 -15.55 -17.06
CA GLY A 56 0.35 -15.68 -18.30
C GLY A 56 -0.37 -14.38 -18.66
N GLU A 57 -1.69 -14.43 -18.76
CA GLU A 57 -2.55 -13.27 -19.04
C GLU A 57 -2.99 -12.51 -17.78
N HIS A 58 -2.59 -13.00 -16.58
CA HIS A 58 -2.98 -12.41 -15.31
C HIS A 58 -1.81 -11.62 -14.70
N ILE A 59 -2.17 -10.56 -14.02
CA ILE A 59 -1.29 -9.79 -13.13
C ILE A 59 -1.85 -9.93 -11.73
N TYR A 60 -1.09 -10.61 -10.88
CA TYR A 60 -1.45 -10.73 -9.47
C TYR A 60 -0.69 -9.71 -8.65
N PHE A 61 -1.36 -9.20 -7.63
CA PHE A 61 -0.79 -8.27 -6.68
C PHE A 61 -1.08 -8.76 -5.26
N GLY A 62 -0.10 -8.74 -4.38
CA GLY A 62 -0.25 -9.27 -3.03
C GLY A 62 0.43 -8.43 -1.97
N ARG A 63 -0.17 -8.38 -0.77
CA ARG A 63 0.38 -7.65 0.36
C ARG A 63 0.14 -8.35 1.69
N ASN A 64 1.17 -8.35 2.54
CA ASN A 64 1.08 -8.55 3.99
C ASN A 64 1.28 -7.22 4.71
N MET A 65 0.45 -6.93 5.70
CA MET A 65 0.63 -5.86 6.66
C MET A 65 1.02 -6.45 8.01
N ASP A 66 2.18 -6.07 8.49
CA ASP A 66 2.75 -6.58 9.72
C ASP A 66 2.83 -5.45 10.75
N MET A 67 2.20 -5.64 11.90
CA MET A 67 2.10 -4.63 12.97
C MET A 67 1.90 -5.30 14.33
N PHE A 68 1.78 -4.50 15.38
CA PHE A 68 1.30 -4.98 16.65
C PHE A 68 -0.15 -5.51 16.55
N PRO A 69 -0.48 -6.62 17.22
CA PRO A 69 -1.80 -7.26 17.14
C PRO A 69 -2.97 -6.34 17.51
N GLU A 70 -2.74 -5.30 18.30
CA GLU A 70 -3.73 -4.31 18.73
C GLU A 70 -4.34 -3.54 17.55
N TYR A 71 -3.56 -3.31 16.50
CA TYR A 71 -4.01 -2.60 15.30
C TYR A 71 -5.04 -3.38 14.46
N LYS A 72 -5.26 -4.66 14.74
CA LYS A 72 -6.41 -5.40 14.15
C LYS A 72 -7.75 -4.73 14.41
N LYS A 73 -7.88 -4.02 15.53
CA LYS A 73 -9.13 -3.35 15.91
C LYS A 73 -9.38 -2.05 15.11
N THR A 74 -8.35 -1.51 14.51
CA THR A 74 -8.43 -0.28 13.68
C THR A 74 -8.28 -0.58 12.19
N SER A 75 -8.06 -1.87 11.84
CA SER A 75 -7.98 -2.30 10.44
C SER A 75 -9.35 -2.25 9.78
N GLU A 76 -9.43 -1.58 8.65
CA GLU A 76 -10.65 -1.40 7.89
C GLU A 76 -10.43 -1.73 6.42
N SER A 77 -11.45 -2.31 5.79
CA SER A 77 -11.53 -2.49 4.35
C SER A 77 -12.73 -1.69 3.82
N VAL A 78 -12.48 -0.73 2.94
CA VAL A 78 -13.46 0.27 2.53
C VAL A 78 -13.61 0.30 1.01
N LEU A 79 -14.84 0.27 0.52
CA LEU A 79 -15.17 0.60 -0.86
C LEU A 79 -15.37 2.11 -0.97
N TYR A 80 -14.50 2.78 -1.71
CA TYR A 80 -14.61 4.19 -2.01
C TYR A 80 -15.32 4.40 -3.36
N MET A 81 -16.30 5.29 -3.36
CA MET A 81 -17.06 5.68 -4.56
C MET A 81 -17.13 7.21 -4.62
N PRO A 82 -16.00 7.89 -4.73
CA PRO A 82 -15.96 9.36 -4.73
C PRO A 82 -16.57 9.91 -6.03
N GLU A 83 -17.12 11.11 -5.97
CA GLU A 83 -17.69 11.75 -7.13
C GLU A 83 -16.60 12.18 -8.12
N ASN A 84 -16.77 11.86 -9.41
CA ASN A 84 -15.84 12.20 -10.50
C ASN A 84 -14.41 11.64 -10.33
N LYS A 85 -14.25 10.57 -9.59
CA LYS A 85 -12.99 9.85 -9.38
C LYS A 85 -13.18 8.35 -9.64
N ASN A 86 -12.09 7.59 -9.68
CA ASN A 86 -12.16 6.14 -9.80
C ASN A 86 -12.82 5.52 -8.57
N ILE A 87 -13.60 4.46 -8.80
CA ILE A 87 -14.08 3.58 -7.73
C ILE A 87 -12.94 2.65 -7.34
N PHE A 88 -12.69 2.49 -6.05
CA PHE A 88 -11.63 1.60 -5.56
C PHE A 88 -11.97 0.93 -4.24
N LEU A 89 -11.44 -0.26 -4.05
CA LEU A 89 -11.43 -0.96 -2.78
C LEU A 89 -10.06 -0.79 -2.14
N ALA A 90 -10.03 -0.47 -0.87
CA ALA A 90 -8.77 -0.20 -0.18
C ALA A 90 -8.80 -0.63 1.28
N HIS A 91 -7.62 -0.81 1.85
CA HIS A 91 -7.41 -1.19 3.23
C HIS A 91 -6.61 -0.14 3.98
N SER A 92 -6.92 0.02 5.27
CA SER A 92 -6.31 1.00 6.16
C SER A 92 -6.28 0.52 7.60
N THR A 93 -5.32 1.01 8.37
CA THR A 93 -5.31 0.99 9.83
C THR A 93 -5.50 2.38 10.42
N ALA A 94 -5.61 3.40 9.58
CA ALA A 94 -5.59 4.81 9.93
C ALA A 94 -6.70 5.60 9.23
N MET A 95 -7.94 5.16 9.38
CA MET A 95 -9.15 5.82 8.88
C MET A 95 -9.10 6.04 7.35
N ILE A 96 -9.00 7.31 6.92
CA ILE A 96 -9.04 7.70 5.51
C ILE A 96 -7.67 7.60 4.79
N CYS A 97 -6.59 7.29 5.50
CA CYS A 97 -5.30 6.94 4.91
C CYS A 97 -5.34 5.53 4.34
N VAL A 98 -4.93 5.35 3.11
CA VAL A 98 -4.98 4.06 2.40
C VAL A 98 -3.58 3.46 2.32
N GLU A 99 -3.45 2.18 2.61
CA GLU A 99 -2.16 1.50 2.63
C GLU A 99 -1.97 0.54 1.46
N ASP A 100 -3.07 0.00 0.93
CA ASP A 100 -3.14 -0.76 -0.32
C ASP A 100 -4.57 -0.77 -0.88
N GLY A 101 -4.68 -1.10 -2.16
CA GLY A 101 -5.98 -1.23 -2.80
C GLY A 101 -5.88 -1.49 -4.30
N MET A 102 -7.05 -1.66 -4.92
CA MET A 102 -7.23 -1.78 -6.36
C MET A 102 -8.42 -0.94 -6.82
N ASN A 103 -8.27 -0.24 -7.94
CA ASN A 103 -9.36 0.53 -8.52
C ASN A 103 -10.08 -0.21 -9.68
N GLU A 104 -11.15 0.39 -10.17
CA GLU A 104 -12.01 -0.16 -11.23
C GLU A 104 -11.33 -0.35 -12.59
N HIS A 105 -10.12 0.20 -12.78
CA HIS A 105 -9.31 0.03 -13.99
C HIS A 105 -8.31 -1.13 -13.87
N GLY A 106 -8.27 -1.82 -12.72
CA GLY A 106 -7.27 -2.86 -12.44
C GLY A 106 -5.88 -2.28 -12.14
N LEU A 107 -5.81 -1.05 -11.65
CA LEU A 107 -4.60 -0.49 -11.07
C LEU A 107 -4.58 -0.79 -9.59
N ALA A 108 -3.52 -1.47 -9.11
CA ALA A 108 -3.26 -1.71 -7.70
C ALA A 108 -2.02 -0.94 -7.24
N ALA A 109 -2.09 -0.47 -6.01
CA ALA A 109 -0.98 0.21 -5.35
C ALA A 109 -0.91 -0.17 -3.87
N ALA A 110 0.31 -0.29 -3.34
CA ALA A 110 0.54 -0.51 -1.91
C ALA A 110 1.85 0.13 -1.46
N LEU A 111 1.87 0.57 -0.21
CA LEU A 111 3.08 1.10 0.41
C LEU A 111 3.76 0.09 1.34
N THR A 112 5.07 0.24 1.49
CA THR A 112 5.81 -0.25 2.65
C THR A 112 6.44 0.95 3.36
N PHE A 113 6.37 0.95 4.69
CA PHE A 113 6.98 2.00 5.50
C PHE A 113 8.49 1.80 5.63
N LEU A 114 9.23 2.90 5.62
CA LEU A 114 10.64 2.95 6.02
C LEU A 114 10.83 4.06 7.05
N LEU A 115 11.76 3.86 7.98
CA LEU A 115 12.11 4.90 8.94
C LEU A 115 12.77 6.08 8.20
N PRO A 116 12.15 7.28 8.19
CA PRO A 116 12.67 8.39 7.40
C PRO A 116 13.87 9.05 8.08
N LYS A 117 14.95 9.27 7.33
CA LYS A 117 16.06 10.14 7.78
C LYS A 117 15.74 11.63 7.67
N THR A 118 14.85 11.98 6.75
CA THR A 118 14.42 13.37 6.49
C THR A 118 12.91 13.40 6.34
N VAL A 119 12.27 14.36 7.01
CA VAL A 119 10.85 14.67 6.88
C VAL A 119 10.71 16.12 6.40
N LYS A 120 9.89 16.34 5.38
CA LYS A 120 9.58 17.68 4.82
C LYS A 120 8.07 17.84 4.67
N PRO A 121 7.56 19.08 4.54
CA PRO A 121 6.18 19.29 4.12
C PRO A 121 5.92 18.60 2.78
N GLY A 122 4.94 17.71 2.76
CA GLY A 122 4.60 16.87 1.62
C GLY A 122 3.42 15.97 1.93
N ILE A 123 3.03 15.13 1.00
CA ILE A 123 1.96 14.17 1.15
C ILE A 123 2.56 12.88 1.73
N ASN A 124 1.90 12.32 2.74
CA ASN A 124 2.34 11.06 3.34
C ASN A 124 1.94 9.83 2.50
N GLY A 125 2.57 8.70 2.79
CA GLY A 125 2.40 7.46 2.01
C GLY A 125 0.95 7.01 1.87
N GLY A 126 0.15 7.09 2.92
CA GLY A 126 -1.25 6.67 2.88
C GLY A 126 -2.12 7.53 1.96
N PHE A 127 -1.88 8.82 1.91
CA PHE A 127 -2.57 9.70 0.96
C PHE A 127 -1.98 9.63 -0.44
N LEU A 128 -0.71 9.24 -0.61
CA LEU A 128 -0.15 8.95 -1.94
C LEU A 128 -0.83 7.73 -2.57
N ILE A 129 -1.00 6.63 -1.83
CA ILE A 129 -1.72 5.44 -2.32
C ILE A 129 -3.16 5.82 -2.67
N ARG A 130 -3.83 6.56 -1.80
CA ARG A 130 -5.20 7.01 -2.06
C ARG A 130 -5.29 7.84 -3.33
N LEU A 131 -4.40 8.79 -3.52
CA LEU A 131 -4.36 9.65 -4.72
C LEU A 131 -4.12 8.85 -5.99
N ILE A 132 -3.21 7.86 -5.96
CA ILE A 132 -2.98 6.95 -7.09
C ILE A 132 -4.27 6.21 -7.45
N LEU A 133 -4.96 5.63 -6.48
CA LEU A 133 -6.18 4.85 -6.73
C LEU A 133 -7.34 5.73 -7.21
N GLU A 134 -7.46 6.97 -6.71
CA GLU A 134 -8.50 7.93 -7.11
C GLU A 134 -8.30 8.51 -8.52
N GLU A 135 -7.05 8.79 -8.91
CA GLU A 135 -6.77 9.62 -10.09
C GLU A 135 -6.14 8.85 -11.26
N CYS A 136 -5.37 7.80 -10.97
CA CYS A 136 -4.60 7.09 -11.99
C CYS A 136 -5.36 5.86 -12.51
N LYS A 137 -5.19 5.58 -13.80
CA LYS A 137 -5.73 4.38 -14.45
C LYS A 137 -4.63 3.38 -14.83
N THR A 138 -3.41 3.86 -14.97
CA THR A 138 -2.26 3.07 -15.41
C THR A 138 -1.06 3.28 -14.49
N ALA A 139 -0.14 2.33 -14.51
CA ALA A 139 1.12 2.44 -13.78
C ALA A 139 1.97 3.64 -14.25
N GLU A 140 1.91 3.98 -15.55
CA GLU A 140 2.62 5.15 -16.09
C GLU A 140 2.09 6.47 -15.50
N GLU A 141 0.76 6.61 -15.36
CA GLU A 141 0.16 7.79 -14.72
C GLU A 141 0.58 7.90 -13.26
N ALA A 142 0.59 6.78 -12.53
CA ALA A 142 1.04 6.72 -11.14
C ALA A 142 2.52 7.08 -10.98
N ALA A 143 3.39 6.61 -11.89
CA ALA A 143 4.81 6.96 -11.87
C ALA A 143 5.03 8.46 -12.10
N LYS A 144 4.32 9.05 -13.07
CA LYS A 144 4.36 10.50 -13.34
C LYS A 144 3.87 11.31 -12.14
N LEU A 145 2.81 10.86 -11.48
CA LEU A 145 2.27 11.51 -10.28
C LEU A 145 3.33 11.53 -9.17
N LEU A 146 3.92 10.38 -8.83
CA LEU A 146 4.91 10.26 -7.76
C LEU A 146 6.17 11.10 -8.01
N GLN A 147 6.58 11.28 -9.27
CA GLN A 147 7.74 12.09 -9.65
C GLN A 147 7.50 13.61 -9.56
N ASN A 148 6.23 14.04 -9.50
CA ASN A 148 5.86 15.46 -9.57
C ASN A 148 5.16 15.99 -8.31
N ILE A 149 4.99 15.16 -7.28
CA ILE A 149 4.29 15.52 -6.05
C ILE A 149 5.27 15.59 -4.87
N PRO A 150 5.17 16.59 -3.98
CA PRO A 150 5.98 16.63 -2.77
C PRO A 150 5.64 15.48 -1.83
N ILE A 151 6.62 14.68 -1.47
CA ILE A 151 6.50 13.53 -0.56
C ILE A 151 7.07 13.90 0.81
N SER A 152 6.38 13.51 1.90
CA SER A 152 6.75 13.94 3.25
C SER A 152 7.85 13.09 3.90
N SER A 153 7.93 11.80 3.60
CA SER A 153 8.79 10.84 4.31
C SER A 153 9.24 9.66 3.43
N ALA A 154 9.65 8.55 4.03
CA ALA A 154 10.26 7.42 3.34
C ALA A 154 9.28 6.26 3.13
N HIS A 155 9.14 5.80 1.86
CA HIS A 155 8.26 4.69 1.48
C HIS A 155 8.82 3.94 0.27
N ASN A 156 8.57 2.62 0.18
CA ASN A 156 8.45 1.99 -1.12
C ASN A 156 6.96 2.00 -1.50
N ILE A 157 6.68 2.29 -2.75
CA ILE A 157 5.35 2.19 -3.35
C ILE A 157 5.44 1.22 -4.51
N VAL A 158 4.75 0.09 -4.40
CA VAL A 158 4.63 -0.89 -5.49
C VAL A 158 3.33 -0.58 -6.21
N VAL A 159 3.40 -0.49 -7.53
CA VAL A 159 2.25 -0.26 -8.40
C VAL A 159 2.27 -1.27 -9.54
N ALA A 160 1.11 -1.78 -9.91
CA ALA A 160 0.93 -2.58 -11.10
C ALA A 160 -0.46 -2.33 -11.70
N ASP A 161 -0.59 -2.50 -13.02
CA ASP A 161 -1.85 -2.40 -13.72
C ASP A 161 -2.22 -3.68 -14.50
N SER A 162 -3.45 -3.76 -14.95
CA SER A 162 -3.97 -4.91 -15.70
C SER A 162 -3.35 -5.08 -17.10
N MET A 163 -2.59 -4.08 -17.60
CA MET A 163 -1.83 -4.19 -18.84
C MET A 163 -0.47 -4.86 -18.59
N GLY A 164 -0.10 -5.02 -17.32
CA GLY A 164 1.12 -5.68 -16.88
C GLY A 164 2.31 -4.76 -16.69
N GLU A 165 2.11 -3.44 -16.79
CA GLU A 165 3.14 -2.50 -16.38
C GLU A 165 3.21 -2.47 -14.85
N MET A 166 4.45 -2.57 -14.32
CA MET A 166 4.66 -2.57 -12.88
C MET A 166 5.98 -1.94 -12.49
N PHE A 167 6.01 -1.32 -11.33
CA PHE A 167 7.22 -0.70 -10.80
C PHE A 167 7.27 -0.70 -9.27
N VAL A 168 8.48 -0.46 -8.75
CA VAL A 168 8.70 -0.03 -7.37
C VAL A 168 9.21 1.39 -7.40
N ALA A 169 8.52 2.32 -6.74
CA ALA A 169 9.02 3.65 -6.45
C ALA A 169 9.60 3.67 -5.04
N GLU A 170 10.90 3.91 -4.94
CA GLU A 170 11.59 4.20 -3.69
C GLU A 170 11.54 5.71 -3.46
N CYS A 171 10.82 6.13 -2.43
CA CYS A 171 10.47 7.52 -2.19
C CYS A 171 11.06 8.03 -0.88
N THR A 172 11.62 9.22 -0.89
CA THR A 172 11.97 10.02 0.30
C THR A 172 11.42 11.45 0.14
N ALA A 173 11.54 12.25 1.18
CA ALA A 173 11.21 13.68 1.09
C ALA A 173 12.18 14.49 0.18
N GLU A 174 13.22 13.86 -0.36
CA GLU A 174 14.26 14.50 -1.17
C GLU A 174 14.35 13.94 -2.58
N GLN A 175 14.02 12.67 -2.77
CA GLN A 175 14.21 11.97 -4.01
C GLN A 175 13.19 10.86 -4.21
N VAL A 176 12.80 10.64 -5.45
CA VAL A 176 11.99 9.50 -5.91
C VAL A 176 12.79 8.75 -6.98
N SER A 177 12.94 7.44 -6.81
CA SER A 177 13.54 6.55 -7.78
C SER A 177 12.52 5.50 -8.23
N VAL A 178 12.13 5.53 -9.50
CA VAL A 178 11.18 4.57 -10.08
C VAL A 178 11.94 3.47 -10.81
N ARG A 179 11.75 2.23 -10.37
CA ARG A 179 12.33 1.04 -10.98
C ARG A 179 11.24 0.21 -11.65
N TRP A 180 11.17 0.29 -12.98
CA TRP A 180 10.25 -0.54 -13.76
C TRP A 180 10.68 -2.01 -13.74
N CYS A 181 9.70 -2.90 -13.70
CA CYS A 181 9.88 -4.33 -13.56
C CYS A 181 9.11 -5.06 -14.66
N GLU A 182 9.75 -6.05 -15.30
CA GLU A 182 9.13 -6.78 -16.42
C GLU A 182 8.35 -8.02 -15.95
N LYS A 183 8.87 -8.73 -14.95
CA LYS A 183 8.37 -10.04 -14.53
C LYS A 183 7.63 -9.98 -13.20
N TYR A 184 8.25 -9.33 -12.23
CA TYR A 184 7.65 -9.08 -10.91
C TYR A 184 8.21 -7.79 -10.30
N ALA A 185 7.41 -7.15 -9.48
CA ALA A 185 7.81 -6.06 -8.59
C ALA A 185 7.67 -6.53 -7.15
N ALA A 186 8.68 -6.31 -6.31
CA ALA A 186 8.64 -6.67 -4.90
C ALA A 186 9.33 -5.62 -4.04
N ALA A 187 8.78 -5.36 -2.87
CA ALA A 187 9.34 -4.47 -1.87
C ALA A 187 8.98 -4.93 -0.44
N THR A 188 9.89 -4.65 0.47
CA THR A 188 9.72 -4.75 1.92
C THR A 188 10.11 -3.40 2.57
N ASN A 189 10.72 -3.39 3.74
CA ASN A 189 10.95 -2.14 4.48
C ASN A 189 12.41 -1.64 4.37
N HIS A 190 13.00 -1.68 3.18
CA HIS A 190 14.31 -1.07 2.90
C HIS A 190 14.44 -0.71 1.41
N PHE A 191 15.30 0.22 1.10
CA PHE A 191 15.65 0.61 -0.26
C PHE A 191 16.76 -0.29 -0.81
N ILE A 192 16.62 -0.69 -2.09
CA ILE A 192 17.60 -1.55 -2.78
C ILE A 192 18.31 -0.84 -3.92
N THR A 193 17.71 0.22 -4.50
CA THR A 193 18.34 0.99 -5.57
C THR A 193 19.61 1.68 -5.04
N PRO A 194 20.78 1.57 -5.71
CA PRO A 194 22.04 2.09 -5.20
C PRO A 194 21.98 3.55 -4.75
N ALA A 195 21.30 4.42 -5.51
CA ALA A 195 21.13 5.84 -5.16
C ALA A 195 20.29 6.08 -3.91
N MET A 196 19.42 5.11 -3.55
CA MET A 196 18.49 5.23 -2.42
C MET A 196 19.01 4.56 -1.15
N GLN A 197 19.98 3.64 -1.24
CA GLN A 197 20.50 2.91 -0.06
C GLN A 197 21.04 3.81 1.05
N GLN A 198 21.56 4.99 0.71
CA GLN A 198 22.01 5.99 1.69
C GLN A 198 20.91 6.46 2.65
N TYR A 199 19.65 6.28 2.28
CA TYR A 199 18.48 6.67 3.08
C TYR A 199 17.96 5.54 3.98
N ASN A 200 18.51 4.32 3.88
CA ASN A 200 18.17 3.24 4.80
C ASN A 200 18.59 3.60 6.24
N ALA A 201 17.81 3.15 7.23
CA ALA A 201 18.19 3.22 8.64
C ALA A 201 19.44 2.36 8.92
N GLU A 202 20.11 2.62 10.05
CA GLU A 202 21.32 1.86 10.43
C GLU A 202 21.01 0.38 10.70
N ASP A 203 19.86 0.07 11.28
CA ASP A 203 19.36 -1.32 11.40
C ASP A 203 18.62 -1.73 10.11
N GLU A 204 19.39 -2.31 9.18
CA GLU A 204 18.89 -2.67 7.86
C GLU A 204 18.02 -3.93 7.82
N ASN A 205 17.93 -4.70 8.89
CA ASN A 205 17.12 -5.94 8.90
C ASN A 205 15.92 -5.87 9.84
N TRP A 206 15.38 -4.67 10.01
CA TRP A 206 14.18 -4.42 10.81
C TRP A 206 13.04 -5.38 10.41
N TYR A 207 12.52 -6.12 11.40
CA TYR A 207 11.55 -7.18 11.20
C TYR A 207 11.88 -8.12 10.04
N GLN A 208 13.16 -8.49 9.92
CA GLN A 208 13.66 -9.41 8.89
C GLN A 208 13.31 -8.96 7.46
N THR A 209 13.41 -7.65 7.20
CA THR A 209 13.05 -7.06 5.92
C THR A 209 13.81 -7.65 4.74
N ARG A 210 15.10 -7.97 4.91
CA ARG A 210 15.93 -8.59 3.86
C ARG A 210 15.53 -10.05 3.62
N ASP A 211 15.22 -10.81 4.67
CA ASP A 211 14.82 -12.22 4.55
C ASP A 211 13.46 -12.34 3.87
N ARG A 212 12.52 -11.41 4.16
CA ARG A 212 11.23 -11.34 3.49
C ARG A 212 11.36 -11.00 2.01
N LEU A 213 12.22 -10.04 1.66
CA LEU A 213 12.48 -9.72 0.25
C LEU A 213 13.11 -10.89 -0.49
N ALA A 214 14.12 -11.55 0.10
CA ALA A 214 14.75 -12.71 -0.50
C ALA A 214 13.75 -13.87 -0.73
N THR A 215 12.80 -14.07 0.19
CA THR A 215 11.69 -15.03 -0.01
C THR A 215 10.83 -14.66 -1.21
N LEU A 216 10.41 -13.38 -1.32
CA LEU A 216 9.62 -12.90 -2.46
C LEU A 216 10.37 -13.13 -3.77
N GLU A 217 11.61 -12.67 -3.86
CA GLU A 217 12.43 -12.79 -5.08
C GLU A 217 12.62 -14.25 -5.49
N ALA A 218 12.97 -15.13 -4.56
CA ALA A 218 13.20 -16.55 -4.84
C ALA A 218 11.94 -17.26 -5.39
N VAL A 219 10.75 -16.89 -4.91
CA VAL A 219 9.50 -17.51 -5.35
C VAL A 219 9.02 -16.88 -6.66
N LEU A 220 9.05 -15.54 -6.76
CA LEU A 220 8.51 -14.80 -7.90
C LEU A 220 9.40 -14.95 -9.15
N ASP A 221 10.70 -15.19 -8.99
CA ASP A 221 11.61 -15.38 -10.12
C ASP A 221 11.30 -16.63 -10.93
N ASN A 222 10.68 -17.63 -10.36
CA ASN A 222 10.22 -18.82 -11.08
C ASN A 222 9.06 -18.51 -12.07
N GLY A 223 8.31 -17.41 -11.89
CA GLY A 223 7.15 -17.02 -12.70
C GLY A 223 5.97 -17.99 -12.56
N ASN A 224 4.92 -17.80 -13.37
CA ASN A 224 3.78 -18.70 -13.50
C ASN A 224 3.10 -19.08 -12.17
N MET A 225 2.80 -18.10 -11.35
CA MET A 225 2.03 -18.28 -10.12
C MET A 225 0.53 -18.31 -10.42
N THR A 226 -0.20 -19.14 -9.71
CA THR A 226 -1.66 -19.08 -9.64
C THR A 226 -2.09 -18.12 -8.53
N PHE A 227 -3.35 -17.69 -8.56
CA PHE A 227 -3.93 -16.86 -7.50
C PHE A 227 -3.82 -17.54 -6.11
N GLU A 228 -4.02 -18.88 -6.07
CA GLU A 228 -3.86 -19.65 -4.83
C GLU A 228 -2.41 -19.68 -4.34
N GLU A 229 -1.45 -19.81 -5.24
CA GLU A 229 -0.02 -19.78 -4.89
C GLU A 229 0.42 -18.41 -4.36
N CYS A 230 -0.19 -17.31 -4.81
CA CYS A 230 0.02 -15.98 -4.20
C CYS A 230 -0.45 -15.95 -2.74
N LYS A 231 -1.59 -16.56 -2.42
CA LYS A 231 -2.06 -16.70 -1.03
C LYS A 231 -1.14 -17.60 -0.20
N GLU A 232 -0.65 -18.69 -0.77
CA GLU A 232 0.33 -19.55 -0.12
C GLU A 232 1.64 -18.82 0.21
N LEU A 233 2.12 -17.98 -0.71
CA LEU A 233 3.29 -17.14 -0.48
C LEU A 233 3.07 -16.20 0.71
N LEU A 234 1.97 -15.45 0.71
CA LEU A 234 1.62 -14.56 1.82
C LEU A 234 1.44 -15.30 3.15
N SER A 235 0.94 -16.54 3.10
CA SER A 235 0.76 -17.40 4.29
C SER A 235 2.07 -18.01 4.81
N GLY A 236 3.20 -17.72 4.15
CA GLY A 236 4.51 -18.26 4.54
C GLY A 236 4.72 -19.76 4.23
N LYS A 237 3.86 -20.38 3.41
CA LYS A 237 4.03 -21.78 2.98
C LYS A 237 5.18 -21.97 1.99
N ARG A 238 5.65 -20.88 1.39
CA ARG A 238 6.72 -20.88 0.37
C ARG A 238 8.03 -20.24 0.86
N GLY A 239 8.12 -19.91 2.15
CA GLY A 239 9.27 -19.29 2.79
C GLY A 239 8.84 -18.35 3.90
N PHE A 240 9.81 -17.73 4.59
CA PHE A 240 9.52 -16.80 5.67
C PHE A 240 8.89 -15.52 5.13
N LEU A 241 7.65 -15.21 5.54
CA LEU A 241 6.98 -13.95 5.18
C LEU A 241 6.07 -13.40 6.30
N CYS A 242 5.39 -14.27 7.06
CA CYS A 242 4.42 -13.86 8.09
C CYS A 242 4.60 -14.61 9.43
N GLN A 243 5.65 -15.43 9.56
CA GLN A 243 5.85 -16.35 10.69
C GLN A 243 6.74 -15.73 11.79
N TYR A 244 6.37 -14.55 12.28
CA TYR A 244 7.13 -13.87 13.33
C TYR A 244 7.07 -14.63 14.67
N GLU A 245 8.15 -14.55 15.44
CA GLU A 245 8.20 -15.10 16.77
C GLU A 245 7.29 -14.33 17.72
N LYS A 246 6.49 -15.04 18.52
CA LYS A 246 5.54 -14.44 19.48
C LYS A 246 6.18 -13.42 20.45
N LYS A 247 7.46 -13.64 20.81
CA LYS A 247 8.19 -12.72 21.70
C LYS A 247 8.36 -11.30 21.15
N LEU A 248 8.26 -11.14 19.83
CA LEU A 248 8.38 -9.82 19.18
C LEU A 248 7.10 -8.99 19.35
N HIS A 249 5.99 -9.60 19.81
CA HIS A 249 4.67 -8.97 19.87
C HIS A 249 4.28 -8.27 18.54
N PHE A 250 4.62 -8.94 17.43
CA PHE A 250 4.49 -8.45 16.07
C PHE A 250 3.98 -9.58 15.18
N GLU A 251 3.01 -9.29 14.33
CA GLU A 251 2.45 -10.31 13.42
C GLU A 251 1.85 -9.67 12.17
N THR A 252 1.65 -10.48 11.14
CA THR A 252 0.81 -10.07 10.02
C THR A 252 -0.62 -9.95 10.50
N ILE A 253 -1.18 -8.74 10.45
CA ILE A 253 -2.54 -8.44 10.94
C ILE A 253 -3.60 -8.55 9.86
N TRP A 254 -3.20 -8.45 8.58
CA TRP A 254 -4.01 -8.78 7.43
C TRP A 254 -3.18 -9.05 6.18
N SER A 255 -3.84 -9.64 5.16
CA SER A 255 -3.26 -9.86 3.85
C SER A 255 -4.32 -9.67 2.77
N ALA A 256 -3.90 -9.23 1.60
CA ALA A 256 -4.75 -9.08 0.44
C ALA A 256 -4.07 -9.64 -0.82
N VAL A 257 -4.85 -10.29 -1.69
CA VAL A 257 -4.43 -10.70 -3.03
C VAL A 257 -5.44 -10.19 -4.04
N TYR A 258 -4.95 -9.64 -5.13
CA TYR A 258 -5.73 -9.07 -6.22
C TYR A 258 -5.35 -9.74 -7.54
N ASP A 259 -6.34 -10.03 -8.37
CA ASP A 259 -6.19 -10.31 -9.80
C ASP A 259 -6.64 -9.07 -10.57
N LEU A 260 -5.69 -8.35 -11.14
CA LEU A 260 -5.93 -7.04 -11.74
C LEU A 260 -6.73 -7.14 -13.05
N ASN A 261 -6.67 -8.27 -13.73
CA ASN A 261 -7.38 -8.48 -15.00
C ASN A 261 -8.85 -8.86 -14.79
N SER A 262 -9.15 -9.69 -13.79
CA SER A 262 -10.51 -10.07 -13.46
C SER A 262 -11.20 -9.13 -12.48
N LEU A 263 -10.47 -8.19 -11.88
CA LEU A 263 -10.92 -7.28 -10.79
C LEU A 263 -11.42 -8.05 -9.56
N CYS A 264 -10.88 -9.24 -9.34
CA CYS A 264 -11.17 -10.07 -8.18
C CYS A 264 -10.13 -9.85 -7.09
N ASN A 265 -10.56 -9.91 -5.85
CA ASN A 265 -9.67 -9.88 -4.72
C ASN A 265 -10.16 -10.76 -3.58
N GLU A 266 -9.20 -11.23 -2.80
CA GLU A 266 -9.45 -11.91 -1.54
C GLU A 266 -8.64 -11.28 -0.42
N ILE A 267 -9.26 -11.16 0.74
CA ILE A 267 -8.64 -10.61 1.94
C ILE A 267 -8.60 -11.65 3.06
N CYS A 268 -7.57 -11.59 3.87
CA CYS A 268 -7.41 -12.38 5.08
C CYS A 268 -7.27 -11.43 6.26
N GLU A 269 -8.29 -11.40 7.12
CA GLU A 269 -8.25 -10.68 8.39
C GLU A 269 -7.47 -11.50 9.42
N GLY A 270 -6.37 -10.94 9.90
CA GLY A 270 -5.42 -11.61 10.78
C GLY A 270 -4.29 -12.30 10.03
N ASN A 271 -3.52 -13.12 10.75
CA ASN A 271 -2.34 -13.78 10.20
C ASN A 271 -2.74 -14.86 9.17
N PRO A 272 -2.29 -14.77 7.91
CA PRO A 272 -2.70 -15.67 6.83
C PRO A 272 -2.18 -17.10 6.98
N ALA A 273 -1.22 -17.35 7.88
CA ALA A 273 -0.84 -18.70 8.26
C ALA A 273 -1.88 -19.41 9.14
N LYS A 274 -2.84 -18.65 9.70
CA LYS A 274 -3.83 -19.13 10.67
C LYS A 274 -5.28 -18.82 10.26
N SER A 275 -5.47 -17.83 9.40
CA SER A 275 -6.78 -17.35 8.95
C SER A 275 -6.97 -17.62 7.46
N ALA A 276 -8.20 -17.78 7.02
CA ALA A 276 -8.53 -18.02 5.62
C ALA A 276 -8.73 -16.72 4.85
N PHE A 277 -8.30 -16.70 3.61
CA PHE A 277 -8.69 -15.68 2.64
C PHE A 277 -10.17 -15.80 2.29
N ARG A 278 -10.84 -14.68 2.08
CA ARG A 278 -12.25 -14.59 1.72
C ARG A 278 -12.43 -13.64 0.53
N PRO A 279 -13.24 -14.01 -0.48
CA PRO A 279 -13.55 -13.13 -1.60
C PRO A 279 -14.22 -11.85 -1.13
N ASP A 280 -13.79 -10.73 -1.72
CA ASP A 280 -14.44 -9.43 -1.55
C ASP A 280 -15.05 -8.97 -2.89
N THR A 281 -16.37 -8.90 -2.92
CA THR A 281 -17.12 -8.59 -4.15
C THR A 281 -17.58 -7.13 -4.23
N ARG A 282 -17.16 -6.29 -3.26
CA ARG A 282 -17.65 -4.92 -3.15
C ARG A 282 -17.21 -4.03 -4.32
N LEU A 283 -16.02 -4.22 -4.88
CA LEU A 283 -15.59 -3.44 -6.04
C LEU A 283 -16.53 -3.66 -7.22
N ALA A 284 -16.81 -4.92 -7.58
CA ALA A 284 -17.75 -5.27 -8.65
C ALA A 284 -19.17 -4.74 -8.38
N TRP A 285 -19.61 -4.77 -7.13
CA TRP A 285 -20.90 -4.20 -6.74
C TRP A 285 -20.92 -2.68 -6.93
N GLY A 286 -19.86 -1.95 -6.54
CA GLY A 286 -19.73 -0.51 -6.69
C GLY A 286 -19.77 -0.08 -8.15
N MET A 287 -19.00 -0.76 -9.02
CA MET A 287 -18.98 -0.52 -10.46
C MET A 287 -20.37 -0.74 -11.10
N ASN A 288 -21.08 -1.80 -10.70
CA ASN A 288 -22.43 -2.06 -11.20
C ASN A 288 -23.45 -1.01 -10.73
N LYS A 289 -23.26 -0.47 -9.51
CA LYS A 289 -24.12 0.60 -8.98
C LYS A 289 -23.88 1.92 -9.71
N ALA A 290 -22.65 2.25 -10.04
CA ALA A 290 -22.30 3.47 -10.79
C ALA A 290 -22.87 3.48 -12.22
N LYS A 291 -22.87 2.32 -12.91
CA LYS A 291 -23.44 2.19 -14.27
C LYS A 291 -24.96 2.37 -14.33
N ARG A 292 -25.66 2.34 -13.19
CA ARG A 292 -27.14 2.49 -13.13
C ARG A 292 -27.59 3.92 -12.82
N LYS A 293 -26.66 4.82 -12.52
CA LYS A 293 -26.89 6.25 -12.32
C LYS A 293 -26.64 7.04 -13.62
#